data_e60c11e1602987c0686d6f96f853122a
#
_entry.id   e60c11e1602987c0686d6f96f853122a
#
_cell.length_a   1.000
_cell.length_b   1.000
_cell.length_c   1.000
_cell.angle_alpha   90.00
_cell.angle_beta   90.00
_cell.angle_gamma   90.00
#
_symmetry.space_group_name_H-M   'P 1'
#
loop_
_entity.id
_entity.type
_entity.pdbx_description
1 polymer ?
#
loop_
_entity_poly.entity_id
_entity_poly.type
_entity_poly.pdbx_seq_one_letter_code
_entity_poly.pdbx_strand_id
1 'polypeptide(L)'
;MNITLHLTDDTELRAHGFVAASGLFAEVHWDFPFPGCRLGEGSLWGTPEMMRRLAELAVQAAIQAEEEACWHARQCATTAPTGGAQVA
;
A
#
# COMPACT_ATOMS: atom_id res chain seq x y z
N MET A 1 3.16 -16.10 13.01
CA MET A 1 3.98 -14.88 12.98
C MET A 1 3.30 -13.83 12.12
N ASN A 2 3.18 -12.61 12.64
CA ASN A 2 2.61 -11.50 11.89
C ASN A 2 3.72 -10.53 11.54
N ILE A 3 3.77 -10.14 10.28
CA ILE A 3 4.70 -9.14 9.80
C ILE A 3 3.88 -7.98 9.24
N THR A 4 4.12 -6.78 9.76
CA THR A 4 3.43 -5.59 9.30
C THR A 4 4.46 -4.61 8.76
N LEU A 5 4.23 -4.13 7.56
CA LEU A 5 5.08 -3.14 6.91
C LEU A 5 4.20 -1.96 6.53
N HIS A 6 4.61 -0.76 6.94
CA HIS A 6 3.86 0.45 6.65
C HIS A 6 4.58 1.24 5.57
N LEU A 7 3.97 1.30 4.40
CA LEU A 7 4.49 2.08 3.27
C LEU A 7 3.85 3.47 3.29
N THR A 8 4.70 4.48 3.15
CA THR A 8 4.25 5.88 3.10
C THR A 8 4.61 6.47 1.76
N ASP A 9 4.17 7.70 1.51
CA ASP A 9 4.48 8.38 0.25
C ASP A 9 5.98 8.61 0.08
N ASP A 10 6.75 8.60 1.18
CA ASP A 10 8.20 8.78 1.13
C ASP A 10 8.96 7.48 0.89
N THR A 11 8.26 6.33 0.90
CA THR A 11 8.91 5.05 0.65
C THR A 11 9.25 4.91 -0.82
N GLU A 12 10.51 4.60 -1.10
CA GLU A 12 10.93 4.33 -2.49
C GLU A 12 10.70 2.87 -2.80
N LEU A 13 10.12 2.62 -3.97
CA LEU A 13 9.84 1.27 -4.44
C LEU A 13 10.53 1.04 -5.77
N ARG A 14 11.14 -0.13 -5.91
CA ARG A 14 11.79 -0.54 -7.15
C ARG A 14 11.37 -1.96 -7.50
N ALA A 15 11.27 -2.24 -8.78
CA ALA A 15 10.91 -3.57 -9.25
C ALA A 15 12.04 -4.16 -10.08
N HIS A 16 12.24 -5.45 -9.96
CA HIS A 16 13.31 -6.14 -10.66
C HIS A 16 12.88 -7.57 -10.96
N GLY A 17 13.16 -8.01 -12.19
CA GLY A 17 12.94 -9.40 -12.57
C GLY A 17 14.27 -10.10 -12.76
N PHE A 18 14.35 -11.37 -12.39
CA PHE A 18 15.58 -12.12 -12.55
C PHE A 18 15.31 -13.61 -12.81
N VAL A 19 16.30 -14.27 -13.38
CA VAL A 19 16.24 -15.70 -13.61
C VAL A 19 17.26 -16.38 -12.70
N ALA A 20 16.79 -17.35 -11.94
CA ALA A 20 17.66 -18.17 -11.10
C ALA A 20 17.62 -19.62 -11.59
N ALA A 21 18.50 -20.47 -11.05
CA ALA A 21 18.54 -21.88 -11.42
C ALA A 21 17.19 -22.58 -11.17
N SER A 22 16.45 -22.12 -10.16
CA SER A 22 15.16 -22.71 -9.78
C SER A 22 13.97 -22.11 -10.54
N GLY A 23 14.17 -21.09 -11.34
CA GLY A 23 13.09 -20.53 -12.13
C GLY A 23 13.18 -19.02 -12.31
N LEU A 24 12.05 -18.45 -12.70
CA LEU A 24 11.90 -17.03 -12.97
C LEU A 24 11.27 -16.36 -11.74
N PHE A 25 11.84 -15.24 -11.32
CA PHE A 25 11.38 -14.52 -10.12
C PHE A 25 11.23 -13.03 -10.39
N ALA A 26 10.31 -12.43 -9.64
CA ALA A 26 10.11 -10.99 -9.62
C ALA A 26 10.27 -10.49 -8.19
N GLU A 27 10.84 -9.31 -8.06
CA GLU A 27 11.15 -8.72 -6.77
C GLU A 27 10.62 -7.29 -6.70
N VAL A 28 10.06 -6.93 -5.55
CA VAL A 28 9.79 -5.53 -5.22
C VAL A 28 10.66 -5.18 -4.02
N HIS A 29 11.47 -4.16 -4.19
CA HIS A 29 12.38 -3.68 -3.15
C HIS A 29 11.87 -2.33 -2.65
N TRP A 30 11.89 -2.13 -1.33
CA TRP A 30 11.50 -0.86 -0.73
C TRP A 30 12.63 -0.29 0.11
N ASP A 31 12.65 1.03 0.20
CA ASP A 31 13.66 1.74 0.94
C ASP A 31 13.00 2.94 1.64
N PHE A 32 13.16 3.02 2.94
CA PHE A 32 12.64 4.12 3.72
C PHE A 32 13.73 5.17 3.91
N PRO A 33 13.44 6.44 3.68
CA PRO A 33 14.45 7.49 3.77
C PRO A 33 14.73 7.93 5.21
N PHE A 34 15.04 6.97 6.09
CA PHE A 34 15.40 7.28 7.47
C PHE A 34 16.89 7.11 7.67
N PRO A 35 17.64 8.20 7.79
CA PRO A 35 19.09 8.11 7.98
C PRO A 35 19.44 7.28 9.24
N GLY A 36 20.37 6.36 9.08
CA GLY A 36 20.85 5.55 10.19
C GLY A 36 19.96 4.37 10.57
N CYS A 37 18.85 4.16 9.89
CA CYS A 37 17.97 3.05 10.17
C CYS A 37 18.20 1.90 9.18
N ARG A 38 18.80 0.81 9.66
CA ARG A 38 19.05 -0.37 8.82
C ARG A 38 17.81 -1.18 8.53
N LEU A 39 16.76 -0.97 9.31
CA LEU A 39 15.48 -1.65 9.11
C LEU A 39 14.60 -0.94 8.08
N GLY A 40 15.14 0.14 7.48
CA GLY A 40 14.40 0.94 6.51
C GLY A 40 14.33 0.33 5.11
N GLU A 41 15.02 -0.80 4.86
CA GLU A 41 14.96 -1.39 3.52
C GLU A 41 14.59 -2.85 3.61
N GLY A 42 14.05 -3.37 2.52
CA GLY A 42 13.70 -4.77 2.43
C GLY A 42 13.23 -5.13 1.04
N SER A 43 12.93 -6.40 0.83
CA SER A 43 12.44 -6.85 -0.45
C SER A 43 11.46 -8.00 -0.27
N LEU A 44 10.58 -8.11 -1.26
CA LEU A 44 9.62 -9.20 -1.37
C LEU A 44 9.77 -9.77 -2.76
N TRP A 45 9.93 -11.09 -2.86
CA TRP A 45 10.08 -11.72 -4.16
C TRP A 45 9.37 -13.06 -4.21
N GLY A 46 9.00 -13.45 -5.41
CA GLY A 46 8.31 -14.68 -5.67
C GLY A 46 8.18 -14.91 -7.16
N THR A 47 7.35 -15.88 -7.54
CA THR A 47 7.10 -16.12 -8.96
C THR A 47 6.38 -14.92 -9.58
N PRO A 48 6.54 -14.69 -10.89
CA PRO A 48 5.82 -13.60 -11.56
C PRO A 48 4.31 -13.67 -11.37
N GLU A 49 3.75 -14.89 -11.38
CA GLU A 49 2.33 -15.10 -11.21
C GLU A 49 1.86 -14.63 -9.83
N MET A 50 2.58 -15.03 -8.78
CA MET A 50 2.24 -14.60 -7.43
C MET A 50 2.39 -13.11 -7.24
N MET A 51 3.41 -12.52 -7.85
CA MET A 51 3.61 -11.08 -7.75
C MET A 51 2.50 -10.31 -8.46
N ARG A 52 2.02 -10.80 -9.61
CA ARG A 52 0.86 -10.19 -10.27
C ARG A 52 -0.38 -10.27 -9.41
N ARG A 53 -0.59 -11.42 -8.77
CA ARG A 53 -1.74 -11.62 -7.90
C ARG A 53 -1.69 -10.68 -6.71
N LEU A 54 -0.52 -10.52 -6.11
CA LEU A 54 -0.31 -9.57 -5.03
C LEU A 54 -0.61 -8.15 -5.48
N ALA A 55 -0.16 -7.78 -6.66
CA ALA A 55 -0.40 -6.44 -7.22
C ALA A 55 -1.90 -6.19 -7.42
N GLU A 56 -2.64 -7.17 -7.93
CA GLU A 56 -4.08 -7.05 -8.11
C GLU A 56 -4.79 -6.83 -6.78
N LEU A 57 -4.41 -7.59 -5.76
CA LEU A 57 -5.00 -7.45 -4.44
C LEU A 57 -4.64 -6.11 -3.80
N ALA A 58 -3.43 -5.62 -4.04
CA ALA A 58 -3.02 -4.31 -3.56
C ALA A 58 -3.85 -3.20 -4.21
N VAL A 59 -4.12 -3.31 -5.51
CA VAL A 59 -4.98 -2.34 -6.21
C VAL A 59 -6.39 -2.39 -5.67
N GLN A 60 -6.94 -3.59 -5.43
CA GLN A 60 -8.28 -3.72 -4.86
C GLN A 60 -8.35 -3.08 -3.48
N ALA A 61 -7.34 -3.28 -2.65
CA ALA A 61 -7.29 -2.67 -1.32
C ALA A 61 -7.26 -1.15 -1.41
N ALA A 62 -6.51 -0.61 -2.36
CA ALA A 62 -6.44 0.85 -2.56
C ALA A 62 -7.80 1.41 -2.96
N ILE A 63 -8.50 0.72 -3.88
CA ILE A 63 -9.84 1.14 -4.32
C ILE A 63 -10.81 1.12 -3.15
N GLN A 64 -10.78 0.06 -2.35
CA GLN A 64 -11.66 -0.05 -1.19
C GLN A 64 -11.40 1.07 -0.18
N ALA A 65 -10.13 1.40 0.05
CA ALA A 65 -9.78 2.49 0.96
C ALA A 65 -10.31 3.82 0.46
N GLU A 66 -10.19 4.07 -0.84
CA GLU A 66 -10.70 5.29 -1.44
C GLU A 66 -12.23 5.38 -1.36
N GLU A 67 -12.91 4.25 -1.58
CA GLU A 67 -14.36 4.18 -1.44
C GLU A 67 -14.80 4.44 -0.01
N GLU A 68 -14.09 3.87 0.96
CA GLU A 68 -14.36 4.10 2.37
C GLU A 68 -14.16 5.57 2.74
N ALA A 69 -13.11 6.18 2.22
CA ALA A 69 -12.85 7.59 2.47
C ALA A 69 -13.98 8.46 1.92
N CYS A 70 -14.47 8.15 0.71
CA CYS A 70 -15.60 8.86 0.12
C CYS A 70 -16.87 8.67 0.94
N TRP A 71 -17.11 7.47 1.40
CA TRP A 71 -18.27 7.17 2.22
C TRP A 71 -18.24 7.97 3.52
N HIS A 72 -17.09 7.97 4.21
CA HIS A 72 -16.91 8.73 5.45
C HIS A 72 -17.09 10.22 5.22
N ALA A 73 -16.57 10.74 4.13
CA ALA A 73 -16.71 12.15 3.80
C ALA A 73 -18.19 12.52 3.62
N ARG A 74 -18.96 11.65 2.93
CA ARG A 74 -20.40 11.87 2.75
C ARG A 74 -21.14 11.81 4.09
N GLN A 75 -20.77 10.88 4.97
CA GLN A 75 -21.39 10.78 6.28
C GLN A 75 -21.12 12.03 7.12
N CYS A 76 -19.90 12.54 7.09
CA CYS A 76 -19.54 13.76 7.80
C CYS A 76 -20.31 14.97 7.23
N ALA A 77 -20.45 15.06 5.92
CA ALA A 77 -21.20 16.13 5.28
C ALA A 77 -22.69 16.06 5.64
N THR A 78 -23.24 14.85 5.77
CA THR A 78 -24.63 14.65 6.13
C THR A 78 -24.91 15.00 7.59
N THR A 79 -23.97 14.70 8.48
CA THR A 79 -24.13 14.92 9.90
C THR A 79 -23.69 16.29 10.37
N ALA A 80 -22.95 17.00 9.55
CA ALA A 80 -22.57 18.38 9.83
C ALA A 80 -23.82 19.21 9.92
N PRO A 81 -24.18 19.96 10.87
CA PRO A 81 -25.49 20.38 11.14
C PRO A 81 -26.06 21.63 10.70
N THR A 82 -26.44 21.29 10.37
CA THR A 82 -26.95 21.66 10.13
C THR A 82 -27.44 22.29 10.77
N GLY A 83 -26.87 22.50 11.02
CA GLY A 83 -26.97 22.68 11.52
C GLY A 83 -26.85 23.17 11.76
N GLY A 84 -26.69 23.36 11.47
CA GLY A 84 -26.62 23.33 11.63
C GLY A 84 -26.15 23.50 11.41
N ALA A 85 -26.44 24.03 11.32
CA ALA A 85 -26.24 23.81 11.15
C ALA A 85 -25.61 23.89 10.98
N GLN A 86 -25.27 24.05 10.91
CA GLN A 86 -24.84 23.81 10.75
C GLN A 86 -24.55 24.09 10.83
N VAL A 87 -24.43 24.56 10.86
CA VAL A 87 -24.28 24.59 10.92
C VAL A 87 -24.26 24.84 10.99
N ALA A 88 -24.31 25.09 11.03
CA ALA A 88 -24.42 25.08 11.02
C ALA A 88 -24.45 25.23 11.12
#